data_228a57d14df5abf3370c5abb010114b3
#
_entry.id   228a57d14df5abf3370c5abb010114b3
#
_cell.length_a   1.000
_cell.length_b   1.000
_cell.length_c   1.000
_cell.angle_alpha   90.00
_cell.angle_beta   90.00
_cell.angle_gamma   90.00
#
_symmetry.space_group_name_H-M   'P 1'
#
loop_
_entity.id
_entity.type
_entity.pdbx_description
1 polymer ?
#
loop_
_entity_poly.entity_id
_entity_poly.type
_entity_poly.pdbx_seq_one_letter_code
_entity_poly.pdbx_strand_id
1 'polypeptide(L)'
;MLCMFDLPVETGEEQRAYRQFRKNIMKEGFIMMQYSVYVRTCPRRVICASIEKRIKRIVPAKGNVRLISITEKQYQDMKILVGSRSLQEECLGTERMIVI
;
A
#
# COMPACT_ATOMS: atom_id res chain seq x y z
N MET A 1 -5.25 5.27 1.10
CA MET A 1 -5.51 4.04 0.32
C MET A 1 -4.59 2.94 0.80
N LEU A 2 -5.16 1.79 1.07
CA LEU A 2 -4.40 0.59 1.41
C LEU A 2 -4.34 -0.35 0.22
N CYS A 3 -3.18 -0.94 -0.01
CA CYS A 3 -2.99 -1.99 -1.00
C CYS A 3 -2.55 -3.25 -0.25
N MET A 4 -3.35 -4.29 -0.35
CA MET A 4 -3.07 -5.58 0.28
C MET A 4 -2.90 -6.63 -0.80
N PHE A 5 -1.89 -7.45 -0.68
CA PHE A 5 -1.67 -8.46 -1.70
C PHE A 5 -1.10 -9.74 -1.12
N ASP A 6 -1.48 -10.84 -1.77
CA ASP A 6 -1.00 -12.17 -1.49
C ASP A 6 -0.60 -12.78 -2.82
N LEU A 7 0.68 -12.84 -3.08
CA LEU A 7 1.24 -13.28 -4.35
C LEU A 7 2.06 -14.53 -4.14
N PRO A 8 2.02 -15.50 -5.08
CA PRO A 8 2.83 -16.70 -4.98
C PRO A 8 4.32 -16.36 -5.14
N VAL A 9 5.18 -17.07 -4.41
CA VAL A 9 6.63 -16.85 -4.41
C VAL A 9 7.41 -18.17 -4.48
N GLU A 10 6.79 -19.21 -4.99
CA GLU A 10 7.41 -20.55 -5.01
C GLU A 10 8.41 -20.70 -6.16
N THR A 11 8.13 -20.13 -7.30
CA THR A 11 9.02 -20.21 -8.48
C THR A 11 9.84 -18.94 -8.62
N GLY A 12 10.90 -19.02 -9.42
CA GLY A 12 11.72 -17.86 -9.73
C GLY A 12 10.96 -16.76 -10.44
N GLU A 13 10.04 -17.13 -11.33
CA GLU A 13 9.19 -16.18 -12.03
C GLU A 13 8.24 -15.49 -11.07
N GLU A 14 7.65 -16.23 -10.16
CA GLU A 14 6.74 -15.69 -9.15
C GLU A 14 7.46 -14.73 -8.21
N GLN A 15 8.65 -15.08 -7.79
CA GLN A 15 9.47 -14.20 -6.95
C GLN A 15 9.81 -12.90 -7.68
N ARG A 16 10.11 -12.99 -8.96
CA ARG A 16 10.41 -11.82 -9.78
C ARG A 16 9.16 -10.94 -9.93
N ALA A 17 8.01 -11.55 -10.19
CA ALA A 17 6.75 -10.83 -10.31
C ALA A 17 6.39 -10.12 -9.00
N TYR A 18 6.62 -10.80 -7.87
CA TYR A 18 6.41 -10.21 -6.55
C TYR A 18 7.28 -8.97 -6.34
N ARG A 19 8.57 -9.10 -6.59
CA ARG A 19 9.50 -7.98 -6.41
C ARG A 19 9.17 -6.83 -7.34
N GLN A 20 8.80 -7.12 -8.57
CA GLN A 20 8.46 -6.10 -9.54
C GLN A 20 7.18 -5.37 -9.15
N PHE A 21 6.17 -6.10 -8.69
CA PHE A 21 4.92 -5.49 -8.23
C PHE A 21 5.18 -4.59 -7.01
N ARG A 22 5.91 -5.11 -6.03
CA ARG A 22 6.27 -4.34 -4.83
C ARG A 22 6.98 -3.05 -5.20
N LYS A 23 7.96 -3.14 -6.09
CA LYS A 23 8.72 -1.98 -6.56
C LYS A 23 7.80 -0.97 -7.25
N ASN A 24 6.88 -1.46 -8.06
CA ASN A 24 5.96 -0.60 -8.79
C ASN A 24 4.99 0.13 -7.87
N ILE A 25 4.45 -0.53 -6.86
CA ILE A 25 3.55 0.16 -5.94
C ILE A 25 4.30 1.19 -5.09
N MET A 26 5.56 0.93 -4.76
CA MET A 26 6.39 1.90 -4.06
C MET A 26 6.66 3.12 -4.94
N LYS A 27 6.82 2.93 -6.24
CA LYS A 27 6.94 4.05 -7.19
C LYS A 27 5.66 4.87 -7.27
N GLU A 28 4.51 4.27 -6.99
CA GLU A 28 3.25 4.97 -6.94
C GLU A 28 3.06 5.73 -5.62
N GLY A 29 4.06 5.72 -4.76
CA GLY A 29 4.02 6.47 -3.52
C GLY A 29 3.53 5.68 -2.31
N PHE A 30 3.31 4.39 -2.44
CA PHE A 30 2.95 3.55 -1.31
C PHE A 30 4.17 3.25 -0.44
N ILE A 31 3.95 3.17 0.86
CA ILE A 31 4.95 2.77 1.83
C ILE A 31 4.45 1.52 2.57
N MET A 32 5.37 0.73 3.07
CA MET A 32 5.02 -0.48 3.77
C MET A 32 4.44 -0.18 5.15
N MET A 33 3.20 -0.61 5.37
CA MET A 33 2.57 -0.54 6.68
C MET A 33 2.90 -1.79 7.50
N GLN A 34 2.78 -2.93 6.87
CA GLN A 34 3.22 -4.22 7.39
C GLN A 34 3.44 -5.13 6.19
N TYR A 35 3.92 -6.34 6.43
CA TYR A 35 4.24 -7.26 5.34
C TYR A 35 3.04 -7.46 4.43
N SER A 36 3.24 -7.22 3.14
CA SER A 36 2.21 -7.32 2.08
C SER A 36 1.04 -6.35 2.21
N VAL A 37 1.18 -5.33 3.07
CA VAL A 37 0.18 -4.28 3.20
C VAL A 37 0.89 -2.93 3.09
N TYR A 38 0.49 -2.17 2.09
CA TYR A 38 1.09 -0.87 1.81
C TYR A 38 0.04 0.21 1.89
N VAL A 39 0.45 1.41 2.23
CA VAL A 39 -0.46 2.54 2.42
C VAL A 39 0.07 3.76 1.69
N ARG A 40 -0.86 4.53 1.15
CA ARG A 40 -0.56 5.80 0.51
C ARG A 40 -1.62 6.82 0.86
N THR A 41 -1.20 8.06 1.06
CA THR A 41 -2.14 9.17 1.22
C THR A 41 -2.82 9.46 -0.11
N CYS A 42 -4.11 9.75 -0.05
CA CYS A 42 -4.92 9.95 -1.25
C CYS A 42 -5.91 11.07 -0.95
N PRO A 43 -5.48 12.35 -1.03
CA PRO A 43 -6.28 13.47 -0.54
C PRO A 43 -7.54 13.78 -1.35
N ARG A 44 -7.63 13.29 -2.58
CA ARG A 44 -8.80 13.52 -3.44
C ARG A 44 -9.23 12.24 -4.13
N ARG A 45 -10.53 12.12 -4.38
CA ARG A 45 -11.09 10.96 -5.08
C ARG A 45 -10.52 10.80 -6.49
N VAL A 46 -10.28 11.90 -7.17
CA VAL A 46 -9.72 11.88 -8.51
C VAL A 46 -8.32 11.27 -8.52
N ILE A 47 -7.53 11.56 -7.50
CA ILE A 47 -6.20 10.99 -7.34
C ILE A 47 -6.28 9.50 -7.04
N CYS A 48 -7.21 9.10 -6.17
CA CYS A 48 -7.45 7.69 -5.87
C CYS A 48 -7.81 6.92 -7.13
N ALA A 49 -8.70 7.45 -7.96
CA ALA A 49 -9.10 6.82 -9.21
C ALA A 49 -7.93 6.65 -10.18
N SER A 50 -7.08 7.66 -10.27
CA SER A 50 -5.88 7.59 -11.11
C SER A 50 -4.90 6.52 -10.64
N ILE A 51 -4.67 6.45 -9.33
CA ILE A 51 -3.80 5.45 -8.74
C ILE A 51 -4.35 4.05 -9.00
N GLU A 52 -5.64 3.86 -8.79
CA GLU A 52 -6.29 2.58 -9.03
C GLU A 52 -6.11 2.12 -10.48
N LYS A 53 -6.29 3.03 -11.43
CA LYS A 53 -6.08 2.71 -12.85
C LYS A 53 -4.65 2.28 -13.13
N ARG A 54 -3.67 2.97 -12.56
CA ARG A 54 -2.27 2.63 -12.78
C ARG A 54 -1.92 1.29 -12.15
N ILE A 55 -2.45 1.00 -10.96
CA ILE A 55 -2.18 -0.28 -10.30
C ILE A 55 -2.80 -1.43 -11.08
N LYS A 56 -3.99 -1.25 -11.64
CA LYS A 56 -4.61 -2.27 -12.49
C LYS A 56 -3.71 -2.71 -13.64
N ARG A 57 -2.85 -1.83 -14.13
CA ARG A 57 -1.95 -2.13 -15.25
C ARG A 57 -0.71 -2.91 -14.85
N ILE A 58 -0.40 -2.94 -13.56
CA ILE A 58 0.84 -3.53 -13.07
C ILE A 58 0.61 -4.76 -12.18
N VAL A 59 -0.64 -5.15 -11.97
CA VAL A 59 -0.93 -6.34 -11.17
C VAL A 59 -0.42 -7.60 -11.87
N PRO A 60 0.14 -8.56 -11.12
CA PRO A 60 0.59 -9.81 -11.71
C PRO A 60 -0.58 -10.68 -12.13
N ALA A 61 -0.29 -11.68 -12.96
CA ALA A 61 -1.31 -12.59 -13.48
C ALA A 61 -1.88 -13.52 -12.41
N LYS A 62 -1.12 -13.80 -11.35
CA LYS A 62 -1.51 -14.74 -10.29
C LYS A 62 -1.53 -14.05 -8.94
N GLY A 63 -2.34 -14.59 -8.04
CA GLY A 63 -2.43 -14.08 -6.68
C GLY A 63 -3.62 -13.17 -6.47
N ASN A 64 -3.61 -12.47 -5.36
CA ASN A 64 -4.69 -11.57 -4.97
C ASN A 64 -4.12 -10.19 -4.68
N VAL A 65 -4.77 -9.16 -5.22
CA VAL A 65 -4.42 -7.77 -4.93
C VAL A 65 -5.72 -7.03 -4.64
N ARG A 66 -5.79 -6.37 -3.50
CA ARG A 66 -6.97 -5.61 -3.10
C ARG A 66 -6.59 -4.19 -2.72
N LEU A 67 -7.42 -3.26 -3.12
CA LEU A 67 -7.29 -1.86 -2.75
C LEU A 67 -8.51 -1.46 -1.94
N ILE A 68 -8.30 -0.65 -0.92
CA ILE A 68 -9.40 -0.05 -0.17
C ILE A 68 -9.01 1.38 0.20
N SER A 69 -9.96 2.28 0.05
CA SER A 69 -9.79 3.66 0.52
C SER A 69 -10.42 3.78 1.89
N ILE A 70 -9.65 4.31 2.83
CA ILE A 70 -10.14 4.59 4.18
C ILE A 70 -9.88 6.06 4.49
N THR A 71 -10.63 6.60 5.44
CA THR A 71 -10.42 7.98 5.87
C THR A 71 -9.17 8.06 6.74
N GLU A 72 -8.65 9.28 6.87
CA GLU A 72 -7.52 9.54 7.76
C GLU A 72 -7.86 9.12 9.19
N LYS A 73 -9.08 9.43 9.63
CA LYS A 73 -9.53 9.04 10.97
C LYS A 73 -9.55 7.53 11.15
N GLN A 74 -10.03 6.79 10.15
CA GLN A 74 -10.03 5.33 10.21
C GLN A 74 -8.61 4.79 10.31
N TYR A 75 -7.68 5.35 9.55
CA TYR A 75 -6.28 4.95 9.62
C TYR A 75 -5.71 5.26 11.02
N GLN A 76 -5.99 6.43 11.56
CA GLN A 76 -5.51 6.82 12.89
C GLN A 76 -6.11 5.97 14.00
N ASP A 77 -7.36 5.56 13.84
CA ASP A 77 -8.06 4.74 14.83
C ASP A 77 -7.66 3.26 14.78
N MET A 78 -6.82 2.88 13.82
CA MET A 78 -6.35 1.51 13.70
C MET A 78 -5.57 1.13 14.96
N LYS A 79 -5.96 0.02 15.57
CA LYS A 79 -5.33 -0.44 16.81
C LYS A 79 -4.23 -1.43 16.51
N ILE A 80 -3.06 -1.17 17.05
CA ILE A 80 -1.92 -2.08 16.94
C ILE A 80 -1.93 -2.95 18.19
N LEU A 81 -2.31 -4.19 18.03
CA LEU A 81 -2.42 -5.12 19.16
C LEU A 81 -1.08 -5.73 19.52
N VAL A 82 -0.22 -5.91 18.53
CA VAL A 82 1.14 -6.41 18.70
C VAL A 82 2.01 -5.66 17.69
N GLY A 83 3.20 -5.27 18.11
CA GLY A 83 4.12 -4.56 17.23
C GLY A 83 4.06 -3.06 17.41
N SER A 84 4.49 -2.35 16.39
CA SER A 84 4.51 -0.89 16.38
C SER A 84 4.35 -0.40 14.95
N ARG A 85 4.18 0.90 14.77
CA ARG A 85 4.19 1.50 13.44
C ARG A 85 5.58 1.33 12.82
N SER A 86 5.63 1.13 11.51
CA SER A 86 6.89 1.09 10.80
C SER A 86 7.53 2.48 10.83
N LEU A 87 8.85 2.54 10.61
CA LEU A 87 9.54 3.83 10.52
C LEU A 87 8.97 4.69 9.40
N GLN A 88 8.60 4.07 8.30
CA GLN A 88 7.99 4.78 7.18
C GLN A 88 6.63 5.36 7.56
N GLU A 89 5.84 4.61 8.32
CA GLU A 89 4.54 5.09 8.79
C GLU A 89 4.69 6.25 9.78
N GLU A 90 5.67 6.19 10.64
CA GLU A 90 5.92 7.27 11.60
C GLU A 90 6.23 8.57 10.89
N CYS A 91 7.08 8.52 9.87
CA CYS A 91 7.39 9.67 9.05
C CYS A 91 6.15 10.19 8.32
N LEU A 92 5.38 9.29 7.73
CA LEU A 92 4.15 9.63 7.04
C LEU A 92 3.14 10.24 8.01
N GLY A 93 2.97 9.62 9.17
CA GLY A 93 2.06 10.10 10.20
C GLY A 93 2.41 11.49 10.68
N THR A 94 3.69 11.76 10.89
CA THR A 94 4.17 13.07 11.30
C THR A 94 3.86 14.12 10.24
N GLU A 95 4.16 13.83 9.00
CA GLU A 95 3.87 14.72 7.89
C GLU A 95 2.37 14.97 7.75
N ARG A 96 1.59 13.91 7.88
CA ARG A 96 0.14 13.99 7.78
C ARG A 96 -0.44 14.87 8.87
N MET A 97 0.03 14.73 10.06
CA MET A 97 -0.46 15.53 11.18
C MET A 97 -0.12 17.01 11.03
N ILE A 98 0.96 17.31 10.33
CA ILE A 98 1.33 18.69 10.03
C ILE A 98 0.46 19.25 8.90
N VAL A 99 0.20 18.46 7.89
CA VAL A 99 -0.49 18.89 6.67
C VAL A 99 -2.00 18.95 6.88
N ILE A 100 -2.52 18.02 7.61
CA ILE A 100 -3.95 17.89 7.84
C ILE A 100 -4.37 18.64 9.10
#